data_4bf4cad1e5b3d67c109a89c446c7e85a
#
_entry.id   4bf4cad1e5b3d67c109a89c446c7e85a
#
_cell.length_a   1.000
_cell.length_b   1.000
_cell.length_c   1.000
_cell.angle_alpha   90.00
_cell.angle_beta   90.00
_cell.angle_gamma   90.00
#
_symmetry.space_group_name_H-M   'P 1'
#
loop_
_entity.id
_entity.type
_entity.pdbx_description
1 polymer ?
#
loop_
_entity_poly.entity_id
_entity_poly.type
_entity_poly.pdbx_seq_one_letter_code
_entity_poly.pdbx_strand_id
1 'polypeptide(L)'
;MTNKKKETFFSGIPISGGVVFGDAVIIPQEFRKKEMNKRIKHSEIPRETGRVKEALQILILINEYSERFLRDNNASSVAGIFETQGMLLEDIHLREKIYEIIESGLFVAEAAVTHVLDSLKHSYLSAKHAYMRERASDINDLKKSFIDALINPVSLFKNKRLEKPGNRGKKTDAVAVAYELVPRLVIEMNMEGNIRAIVTEHGGKTSHAAILCSALGITAVSGIKDMYNLISNGTKMLVNGDTGVVTLSPEHKTIKEALYAAPQASTAGSVCKSNRKNAGFRVMATINFANEVQKVLAAGADGIGLYRTEFESLAIGRFIDEEEQFERYKSVIQTMDGLPVYLRLVDIGRDKELPEHQFLKDNKKRHYSYGAQFLLDNPDIFQSQVRAIVRASEYGPINVIYPMIMDLDQFISLKRLFIEASSGIDRNTIKHGVMLELPSACLSAAQILEKADFGCIGTNDLTSYLFGIERNRDCTNIRKTANHPLLWNLITNMSKAAKNLNKRLIFCGELAKDPHHIAKLIDIGINTISVTPNLITGLKEVVHGVIHRNMISESKPIESNTAYTVVENTISSERTITGLIENVAGNPAGIVINSES
;
A
#
# COMPACT_ATOMS: atom_id res chain seq x y z
N MET A 1 44.18 7.19 -8.57
CA MET A 1 43.43 7.13 -7.29
C MET A 1 41.97 7.31 -7.63
N THR A 2 41.20 6.24 -7.71
CA THR A 2 39.75 6.27 -8.00
C THR A 2 39.02 6.76 -6.76
N ASN A 3 38.44 7.94 -6.84
CA ASN A 3 37.54 8.47 -5.81
C ASN A 3 36.38 7.48 -5.63
N LYS A 4 36.42 6.62 -4.62
CA LYS A 4 35.27 5.80 -4.22
C LYS A 4 34.17 6.75 -3.79
N LYS A 5 33.10 6.85 -4.58
CA LYS A 5 31.89 7.58 -4.17
C LYS A 5 31.39 6.93 -2.86
N LYS A 6 31.23 7.72 -1.83
CA LYS A 6 30.77 7.31 -0.50
C LYS A 6 29.30 6.88 -0.61
N GLU A 7 28.95 5.77 0.01
CA GLU A 7 27.57 5.30 0.14
C GLU A 7 26.70 6.38 0.81
N THR A 8 25.53 6.66 0.25
CA THR A 8 24.63 7.73 0.75
C THR A 8 23.21 7.21 0.81
N PHE A 9 22.54 7.43 1.94
CA PHE A 9 21.20 6.95 2.22
C PHE A 9 20.19 8.10 2.18
N PHE A 10 19.04 7.84 1.56
CA PHE A 10 17.91 8.77 1.50
C PHE A 10 16.65 8.04 2.00
N SER A 11 15.78 8.76 2.70
CA SER A 11 14.50 8.24 3.18
C SER A 11 13.37 8.95 2.47
N GLY A 12 12.51 8.20 1.82
CA GLY A 12 11.32 8.65 1.12
C GLY A 12 10.06 7.96 1.63
N ILE A 13 8.97 8.19 0.92
CA ILE A 13 7.66 7.57 1.15
C ILE A 13 7.63 6.25 0.40
N PRO A 14 7.46 5.09 1.06
CA PRO A 14 7.27 3.82 0.41
C PRO A 14 5.93 3.81 -0.35
N ILE A 15 5.98 3.60 -1.67
CA ILE A 15 4.83 3.58 -2.57
C ILE A 15 4.45 2.13 -2.91
N SER A 16 5.41 1.37 -3.45
CA SER A 16 5.22 -0.04 -3.84
C SER A 16 6.42 -0.85 -3.40
N GLY A 17 6.17 -1.98 -2.76
CA GLY A 17 7.18 -2.81 -2.10
C GLY A 17 8.15 -3.49 -3.06
N GLY A 18 9.20 -4.09 -2.47
CA GLY A 18 10.26 -4.81 -3.15
C GLY A 18 11.62 -4.15 -2.99
N VAL A 19 12.69 -4.90 -3.31
CA VAL A 19 14.07 -4.41 -3.27
C VAL A 19 14.71 -4.58 -4.64
N VAL A 20 15.21 -3.49 -5.22
CA VAL A 20 15.83 -3.47 -6.54
C VAL A 20 17.20 -2.81 -6.48
N PHE A 21 18.21 -3.49 -7.03
CA PHE A 21 19.52 -2.92 -7.28
C PHE A 21 19.72 -2.74 -8.79
N GLY A 22 20.02 -1.53 -9.22
CA GLY A 22 20.14 -1.23 -10.66
C GLY A 22 20.86 0.07 -10.95
N ASP A 23 20.93 0.38 -12.24
CA ASP A 23 21.51 1.63 -12.74
C ASP A 23 20.43 2.70 -12.85
N ALA A 24 20.71 3.90 -12.34
CA ALA A 24 19.83 5.05 -12.47
C ALA A 24 19.64 5.47 -13.93
N VAL A 25 18.40 5.67 -14.33
CA VAL A 25 17.99 6.26 -15.60
C VAL A 25 17.18 7.50 -15.28
N ILE A 26 17.76 8.67 -15.54
CA ILE A 26 17.06 9.94 -15.32
C ILE A 26 16.04 10.13 -16.44
N ILE A 27 14.79 10.30 -16.04
CA ILE A 27 13.70 10.62 -16.94
C ILE A 27 13.58 12.15 -17.03
N PRO A 28 13.89 12.75 -18.18
CA PRO A 28 13.78 14.19 -18.31
C PRO A 28 12.35 14.64 -18.12
N GLN A 29 12.08 15.38 -17.06
CA GLN A 29 10.82 16.08 -16.85
C GLN A 29 11.14 17.57 -16.81
N GLU A 30 10.96 18.24 -17.93
CA GLU A 30 11.10 19.70 -18.00
C GLU A 30 9.86 20.35 -17.38
N PHE A 31 9.91 20.65 -16.09
CA PHE A 31 8.91 21.49 -15.44
C PHE A 31 9.28 22.97 -15.67
N ARG A 32 8.82 23.54 -16.76
CA ARG A 32 9.01 24.97 -17.03
C ARG A 32 7.92 25.83 -16.36
N LYS A 33 7.97 25.97 -15.04
CA LYS A 33 7.11 26.94 -14.32
C LYS A 33 7.17 28.37 -14.91
N LYS A 34 8.28 28.75 -15.54
CA LYS A 34 8.45 30.06 -16.14
C LYS A 34 7.66 30.30 -17.44
N GLU A 35 7.23 29.25 -18.13
CA GLU A 35 6.50 29.38 -19.40
C GLU A 35 4.97 29.36 -19.25
N MET A 36 4.42 28.99 -18.09
CA MET A 36 2.97 28.96 -17.85
C MET A 36 2.25 30.30 -17.99
N ASN A 37 2.96 31.42 -17.90
CA ASN A 37 2.39 32.78 -18.07
C ASN A 37 2.75 33.41 -19.42
N LYS A 38 3.35 32.66 -20.35
CA LYS A 38 3.75 33.18 -21.64
C LYS A 38 2.54 33.36 -22.55
N ARG A 39 2.42 34.53 -23.15
CA ARG A 39 1.45 34.82 -24.20
C ARG A 39 2.03 34.50 -25.56
N ILE A 40 1.20 34.04 -26.47
CA ILE A 40 1.56 33.68 -27.85
C ILE A 40 1.08 34.77 -28.83
N LYS A 41 1.60 34.74 -30.04
CA LYS A 41 1.09 35.55 -31.15
C LYS A 41 -0.03 34.79 -31.86
N HIS A 42 -0.93 35.51 -32.53
CA HIS A 42 -2.01 34.86 -33.30
C HIS A 42 -1.50 33.83 -34.32
N SER A 43 -0.31 34.08 -34.91
CA SER A 43 0.31 33.10 -35.83
C SER A 43 0.75 31.78 -35.18
N GLU A 44 0.84 31.71 -33.86
CA GLU A 44 1.27 30.54 -33.10
C GLU A 44 0.07 29.70 -32.63
N ILE A 45 -1.18 30.18 -32.75
CA ILE A 45 -2.40 29.49 -32.35
C ILE A 45 -2.49 28.07 -32.98
N PRO A 46 -2.29 27.87 -34.30
CA PRO A 46 -2.38 26.53 -34.90
C PRO A 46 -1.34 25.57 -34.34
N ARG A 47 -0.17 26.06 -33.93
CA ARG A 47 0.85 25.24 -33.29
C ARG A 47 0.42 24.79 -31.91
N GLU A 48 -0.09 25.69 -31.09
CA GLU A 48 -0.48 25.38 -29.71
C GLU A 48 -1.73 24.48 -29.66
N THR A 49 -2.71 24.72 -30.52
CA THR A 49 -3.87 23.81 -30.67
C THR A 49 -3.48 22.44 -31.19
N GLY A 50 -2.49 22.37 -32.10
CA GLY A 50 -1.89 21.12 -32.57
C GLY A 50 -1.25 20.33 -31.43
N ARG A 51 -0.49 20.99 -30.55
CA ARG A 51 0.14 20.37 -29.36
C ARG A 51 -0.92 19.78 -28.41
N VAL A 52 -2.03 20.48 -28.18
CA VAL A 52 -3.13 19.95 -27.35
C VAL A 52 -3.73 18.71 -27.99
N LYS A 53 -3.94 18.72 -29.32
CA LYS A 53 -4.48 17.57 -30.05
C LYS A 53 -3.57 16.35 -29.96
N GLU A 54 -2.26 16.52 -30.11
CA GLU A 54 -1.28 15.44 -29.95
C GLU A 54 -1.25 14.90 -28.53
N ALA A 55 -1.23 15.77 -27.52
CA ALA A 55 -1.25 15.37 -26.12
C ALA A 55 -2.52 14.59 -25.77
N LEU A 56 -3.70 15.02 -26.25
CA LEU A 56 -4.95 14.28 -26.09
C LEU A 56 -4.89 12.87 -26.69
N GLN A 57 -4.38 12.76 -27.92
CA GLN A 57 -4.23 11.44 -28.57
C GLN A 57 -3.32 10.50 -27.77
N ILE A 58 -2.20 11.03 -27.26
CA ILE A 58 -1.27 10.26 -26.42
C ILE A 58 -1.97 9.78 -25.14
N LEU A 59 -2.72 10.65 -24.46
CA LEU A 59 -3.41 10.32 -23.22
C LEU A 59 -4.52 9.31 -23.43
N ILE A 60 -5.29 9.43 -24.51
CA ILE A 60 -6.33 8.45 -24.86
C ILE A 60 -5.71 7.08 -25.09
N LEU A 61 -4.64 6.99 -25.90
CA LEU A 61 -3.93 5.72 -26.14
C LEU A 61 -3.34 5.11 -24.85
N ILE A 62 -2.79 5.94 -23.97
CA ILE A 62 -2.27 5.48 -22.68
C ILE A 62 -3.40 4.96 -21.79
N ASN A 63 -4.53 5.66 -21.75
CA ASN A 63 -5.69 5.23 -20.98
C ASN A 63 -6.26 3.90 -21.48
N GLU A 64 -6.49 3.77 -22.79
CA GLU A 64 -6.97 2.54 -23.40
C GLU A 64 -6.01 1.35 -23.16
N TYR A 65 -4.71 1.60 -23.33
CA TYR A 65 -3.71 0.58 -23.04
C TYR A 65 -3.71 0.18 -21.57
N SER A 66 -3.76 1.17 -20.67
CA SER A 66 -3.77 0.96 -19.23
C SER A 66 -4.98 0.16 -18.78
N GLU A 67 -6.14 0.54 -19.28
CA GLU A 67 -7.39 -0.15 -19.00
C GLU A 67 -7.34 -1.62 -19.49
N ARG A 68 -6.96 -1.83 -20.75
CA ARG A 68 -6.85 -3.18 -21.33
C ARG A 68 -5.82 -4.01 -20.57
N PHE A 69 -4.61 -3.47 -20.36
CA PHE A 69 -3.55 -4.17 -19.65
C PHE A 69 -3.97 -4.59 -18.24
N LEU A 70 -4.65 -3.70 -17.51
CA LEU A 70 -5.12 -3.99 -16.15
C LEU A 70 -6.25 -5.03 -16.15
N ARG A 71 -7.16 -5.00 -17.13
CA ARG A 71 -8.21 -6.02 -17.31
C ARG A 71 -7.60 -7.39 -17.62
N ASP A 72 -6.63 -7.47 -18.52
CA ASP A 72 -5.95 -8.70 -18.93
C ASP A 72 -5.11 -9.33 -17.79
N ASN A 73 -4.65 -8.51 -16.85
CA ASN A 73 -3.90 -8.96 -15.67
C ASN A 73 -4.77 -9.08 -14.40
N ASN A 74 -6.08 -9.25 -14.55
CA ASN A 74 -7.06 -9.39 -13.45
C ASN A 74 -7.07 -8.22 -12.45
N ALA A 75 -6.61 -7.04 -12.88
CA ALA A 75 -6.66 -5.79 -12.11
C ALA A 75 -7.79 -4.88 -12.60
N SER A 76 -8.93 -5.46 -12.99
CA SER A 76 -10.09 -4.76 -13.54
C SER A 76 -10.61 -3.65 -12.61
N SER A 77 -10.41 -3.82 -11.31
CA SER A 77 -10.75 -2.82 -10.29
C SER A 77 -10.00 -1.50 -10.44
N VAL A 78 -8.77 -1.55 -10.95
CA VAL A 78 -7.95 -0.35 -11.22
C VAL A 78 -8.24 0.22 -12.61
N ALA A 79 -8.69 -0.62 -13.54
CA ALA A 79 -9.01 -0.22 -14.91
C ALA A 79 -10.14 0.84 -14.98
N GLY A 80 -11.13 0.79 -14.08
CA GLY A 80 -12.23 1.76 -14.01
C GLY A 80 -11.80 3.21 -13.74
N ILE A 81 -10.62 3.42 -13.16
CA ILE A 81 -10.03 4.76 -12.98
C ILE A 81 -9.69 5.35 -14.36
N PHE A 82 -9.09 4.54 -15.22
CA PHE A 82 -8.69 4.94 -16.58
C PHE A 82 -9.91 5.12 -17.50
N GLU A 83 -10.94 4.31 -17.33
CA GLU A 83 -12.22 4.48 -18.02
C GLU A 83 -12.84 5.87 -17.75
N THR A 84 -12.85 6.30 -16.48
CA THR A 84 -13.37 7.63 -16.13
C THR A 84 -12.48 8.77 -16.68
N GLN A 85 -11.18 8.62 -16.66
CA GLN A 85 -10.25 9.58 -17.26
C GLN A 85 -10.43 9.62 -18.79
N GLY A 86 -10.64 8.47 -19.43
CA GLY A 86 -10.96 8.36 -20.85
C GLY A 86 -12.18 9.19 -21.23
N MET A 87 -13.28 9.03 -20.50
CA MET A 87 -14.50 9.82 -20.72
C MET A 87 -14.26 11.32 -20.65
N LEU A 88 -13.42 11.80 -19.71
CA LEU A 88 -13.07 13.21 -19.61
C LEU A 88 -12.20 13.68 -20.77
N LEU A 89 -11.28 12.86 -21.26
CA LEU A 89 -10.41 13.18 -22.39
C LEU A 89 -11.16 13.19 -23.73
N GLU A 90 -12.22 12.41 -23.85
CA GLU A 90 -13.10 12.36 -25.03
C GLU A 90 -14.15 13.47 -25.02
N ASP A 91 -14.34 14.18 -23.89
CA ASP A 91 -15.32 15.26 -23.78
C ASP A 91 -14.98 16.42 -24.74
N ILE A 92 -15.89 16.61 -25.70
CA ILE A 92 -15.79 17.67 -26.71
C ILE A 92 -15.75 19.06 -26.06
N HIS A 93 -16.55 19.28 -25.00
CA HIS A 93 -16.63 20.57 -24.31
C HIS A 93 -15.33 20.92 -23.57
N LEU A 94 -14.65 19.93 -22.98
CA LEU A 94 -13.35 20.13 -22.37
C LEU A 94 -12.34 20.63 -23.41
N ARG A 95 -12.31 20.00 -24.57
CA ARG A 95 -11.42 20.36 -25.68
C ARG A 95 -11.71 21.74 -26.25
N GLU A 96 -12.99 22.03 -26.49
CA GLU A 96 -13.43 23.34 -27.00
C GLU A 96 -13.05 24.47 -26.05
N LYS A 97 -13.24 24.32 -24.74
CA LYS A 97 -12.82 25.31 -23.74
C LYS A 97 -11.32 25.55 -23.75
N ILE A 98 -10.50 24.50 -23.92
CA ILE A 98 -9.05 24.65 -24.00
C ILE A 98 -8.68 25.46 -25.24
N TYR A 99 -9.29 25.17 -26.40
CA TYR A 99 -9.04 25.90 -27.63
C TYR A 99 -9.51 27.35 -27.53
N GLU A 100 -10.65 27.62 -26.96
CA GLU A 100 -11.17 28.97 -26.71
C GLU A 100 -10.18 29.82 -25.91
N ILE A 101 -9.57 29.25 -24.86
CA ILE A 101 -8.57 29.96 -24.03
C ILE A 101 -7.29 30.21 -24.81
N ILE A 102 -6.86 29.29 -25.68
CA ILE A 102 -5.70 29.51 -26.55
C ILE A 102 -5.98 30.65 -27.55
N GLU A 103 -7.14 30.62 -28.20
CA GLU A 103 -7.53 31.56 -29.27
C GLU A 103 -7.85 32.95 -28.73
N SER A 104 -8.70 33.05 -27.72
CA SER A 104 -9.14 34.32 -27.16
C SER A 104 -8.13 34.92 -26.18
N GLY A 105 -7.48 34.09 -25.37
CA GLY A 105 -6.54 34.50 -24.33
C GLY A 105 -5.10 34.57 -24.78
N LEU A 106 -4.76 34.06 -25.97
CA LEU A 106 -3.39 33.95 -26.48
C LEU A 106 -2.43 33.30 -25.49
N PHE A 107 -2.86 32.23 -24.86
CA PHE A 107 -2.05 31.47 -23.91
C PHE A 107 -1.35 30.28 -24.59
N VAL A 108 -0.20 29.87 -24.07
CA VAL A 108 0.45 28.61 -24.42
C VAL A 108 -0.46 27.43 -24.00
N ALA A 109 -0.32 26.28 -24.64
CA ALA A 109 -1.14 25.08 -24.40
C ALA A 109 -1.17 24.67 -22.92
N GLU A 110 -0.01 24.69 -22.23
CA GLU A 110 0.11 24.34 -20.81
C GLU A 110 -0.71 25.28 -19.91
N ALA A 111 -0.70 26.58 -20.21
CA ALA A 111 -1.50 27.56 -19.45
C ALA A 111 -3.00 27.36 -19.67
N ALA A 112 -3.42 27.14 -20.91
CA ALA A 112 -4.82 26.91 -21.26
C ALA A 112 -5.38 25.64 -20.59
N VAL A 113 -4.65 24.52 -20.67
CA VAL A 113 -5.01 23.25 -20.02
C VAL A 113 -5.09 23.43 -18.50
N THR A 114 -4.08 24.11 -17.90
CA THR A 114 -4.08 24.39 -16.47
C THR A 114 -5.29 25.20 -16.06
N HIS A 115 -5.61 26.26 -16.79
CA HIS A 115 -6.74 27.14 -16.48
C HIS A 115 -8.08 26.39 -16.55
N VAL A 116 -8.31 25.59 -17.60
CA VAL A 116 -9.57 24.82 -17.77
C VAL A 116 -9.70 23.76 -16.69
N LEU A 117 -8.65 22.96 -16.45
CA LEU A 117 -8.71 21.87 -15.48
C LEU A 117 -8.74 22.38 -14.02
N ASP A 118 -8.09 23.52 -13.71
CA ASP A 118 -8.21 24.15 -12.40
C ASP A 118 -9.61 24.75 -12.19
N SER A 119 -10.21 25.35 -13.21
CA SER A 119 -11.60 25.81 -13.16
C SER A 119 -12.57 24.64 -12.95
N LEU A 120 -12.38 23.55 -13.69
CA LEU A 120 -13.16 22.32 -13.52
C LEU A 120 -13.00 21.77 -12.11
N LYS A 121 -11.76 21.66 -11.61
CA LYS A 121 -11.47 21.24 -10.24
C LYS A 121 -12.17 22.11 -9.19
N HIS A 122 -12.16 23.44 -9.36
CA HIS A 122 -12.87 24.35 -8.46
C HIS A 122 -14.38 24.16 -8.49
N SER A 123 -14.93 23.93 -9.68
CA SER A 123 -16.35 23.61 -9.84
C SER A 123 -16.72 22.31 -9.10
N TYR A 124 -15.87 21.29 -9.21
CA TYR A 124 -16.05 20.03 -8.51
C TYR A 124 -15.89 20.18 -6.99
N LEU A 125 -14.91 20.95 -6.51
CA LEU A 125 -14.73 21.24 -5.08
C LEU A 125 -15.91 22.05 -4.49
N SER A 126 -16.53 22.92 -5.30
CA SER A 126 -17.67 23.74 -4.91
C SER A 126 -19.01 23.03 -5.05
N ALA A 127 -19.03 21.84 -5.65
CA ALA A 127 -20.25 21.09 -5.86
C ALA A 127 -20.87 20.66 -4.53
N LYS A 128 -22.22 20.70 -4.47
CA LYS A 128 -22.97 20.26 -3.28
C LYS A 128 -22.77 18.77 -3.01
N HIS A 129 -22.58 17.98 -4.07
CA HIS A 129 -22.33 16.54 -3.98
C HIS A 129 -20.87 16.26 -3.67
N ALA A 130 -20.63 15.53 -2.60
CA ALA A 130 -19.29 15.18 -2.14
C ALA A 130 -18.57 14.27 -3.17
N TYR A 131 -19.26 13.44 -3.94
CA TYR A 131 -18.73 12.69 -5.08
C TYR A 131 -17.98 13.57 -6.10
N MET A 132 -18.58 14.72 -6.44
CA MET A 132 -17.92 15.67 -7.35
C MET A 132 -16.66 16.25 -6.71
N ARG A 133 -16.65 16.50 -5.38
CA ARG A 133 -15.47 17.04 -4.69
C ARG A 133 -14.30 16.05 -4.65
N GLU A 134 -14.56 14.76 -4.55
CA GLU A 134 -13.51 13.72 -4.60
C GLU A 134 -12.88 13.59 -5.98
N ARG A 135 -13.71 13.72 -7.03
CA ARG A 135 -13.23 13.76 -8.42
C ARG A 135 -12.28 14.94 -8.72
N ALA A 136 -12.23 15.94 -7.84
CA ALA A 136 -11.25 17.01 -7.95
C ALA A 136 -9.79 16.49 -7.88
N SER A 137 -9.55 15.38 -7.19
CA SER A 137 -8.26 14.69 -7.16
C SER A 137 -7.92 14.08 -8.52
N ASP A 138 -8.89 13.43 -9.17
CA ASP A 138 -8.74 12.80 -10.48
C ASP A 138 -8.44 13.85 -11.57
N ILE A 139 -9.10 15.00 -11.47
CA ILE A 139 -8.84 16.16 -12.37
C ILE A 139 -7.41 16.68 -12.18
N ASN A 140 -6.91 16.68 -10.95
CA ASN A 140 -5.55 17.10 -10.68
C ASN A 140 -4.51 16.13 -11.27
N ASP A 141 -4.75 14.82 -11.18
CA ASP A 141 -3.89 13.80 -11.77
C ASP A 141 -3.97 13.83 -13.30
N LEU A 142 -5.17 14.06 -13.86
CA LEU A 142 -5.36 14.28 -15.30
C LEU A 142 -4.60 15.51 -15.78
N LYS A 143 -4.66 16.63 -15.03
CA LYS A 143 -3.90 17.85 -15.33
C LYS A 143 -2.40 17.58 -15.40
N LYS A 144 -1.84 16.86 -14.44
CA LYS A 144 -0.43 16.49 -14.42
C LYS A 144 -0.04 15.66 -15.63
N SER A 145 -0.85 14.65 -15.95
CA SER A 145 -0.63 13.79 -17.12
C SER A 145 -0.73 14.58 -18.43
N PHE A 146 -1.64 15.55 -18.50
CA PHE A 146 -1.83 16.38 -19.68
C PHE A 146 -0.62 17.32 -19.88
N ILE A 147 -0.16 17.97 -18.82
CA ILE A 147 1.02 18.83 -18.86
C ILE A 147 2.26 18.04 -19.25
N ASP A 148 2.43 16.84 -18.69
CA ASP A 148 3.53 15.95 -19.06
C ASP A 148 3.47 15.56 -20.56
N ALA A 149 2.29 15.25 -21.10
CA ALA A 149 2.12 14.92 -22.52
C ALA A 149 2.39 16.10 -23.45
N LEU A 150 2.10 17.34 -23.02
CA LEU A 150 2.42 18.57 -23.77
C LEU A 150 3.92 18.86 -23.81
N ILE A 151 4.61 18.61 -22.70
CA ILE A 151 6.05 18.87 -22.58
C ILE A 151 6.86 17.76 -23.25
N ASN A 152 6.41 16.52 -23.12
CA ASN A 152 7.04 15.32 -23.63
C ASN A 152 6.16 14.61 -24.68
N PRO A 153 5.90 15.21 -25.86
CA PRO A 153 4.97 14.65 -26.86
C PRO A 153 5.44 13.35 -27.48
N VAL A 154 6.72 13.05 -27.44
CA VAL A 154 7.30 11.79 -27.91
C VAL A 154 7.43 10.85 -26.72
N SER A 155 7.02 9.57 -26.89
CA SER A 155 7.34 8.51 -25.94
C SER A 155 8.78 8.67 -25.46
N LEU A 156 8.99 8.71 -24.15
CA LEU A 156 10.30 8.85 -23.51
C LEU A 156 11.34 7.86 -24.07
N PHE A 157 10.87 6.81 -24.74
CA PHE A 157 11.64 5.70 -25.27
C PHE A 157 11.93 5.78 -26.78
N LYS A 158 11.26 6.65 -27.55
CA LYS A 158 11.64 6.90 -28.95
C LYS A 158 12.92 7.71 -29.12
N ASN A 159 13.35 8.39 -28.06
CA ASN A 159 14.66 9.02 -28.07
C ASN A 159 15.74 7.95 -27.90
N LYS A 160 16.48 7.66 -28.96
CA LYS A 160 17.65 6.77 -29.08
C LYS A 160 18.75 6.90 -28.01
N ARG A 161 18.58 7.72 -26.98
CA ARG A 161 19.52 7.90 -25.87
C ARG A 161 19.49 6.79 -24.82
N LEU A 162 18.50 5.89 -24.86
CA LEU A 162 18.51 4.64 -24.11
C LEU A 162 19.12 3.47 -24.90
N GLU A 163 19.70 3.77 -26.08
CA GLU A 163 20.52 2.81 -26.80
C GLU A 163 21.81 2.55 -26.00
N LYS A 164 21.78 1.38 -25.36
CA LYS A 164 22.90 0.52 -24.95
C LYS A 164 24.08 1.19 -24.22
N PRO A 165 24.27 0.90 -22.94
CA PRO A 165 25.62 0.69 -22.49
C PRO A 165 26.17 -0.51 -23.27
N GLY A 166 27.19 -0.25 -24.08
CA GLY A 166 27.84 -1.33 -24.83
C GLY A 166 28.37 -2.39 -23.87
N ASN A 167 27.75 -3.52 -23.90
CA ASN A 167 28.33 -4.86 -23.83
C ASN A 167 27.21 -5.89 -23.71
N ARG A 168 27.25 -6.89 -24.56
CA ARG A 168 26.43 -8.10 -24.51
C ARG A 168 26.85 -8.94 -23.31
N GLY A 169 26.24 -8.65 -22.13
CA GLY A 169 26.49 -9.42 -20.93
C GLY A 169 25.60 -8.94 -19.79
N LYS A 170 24.64 -9.75 -19.34
CA LYS A 170 23.67 -9.59 -18.24
C LYS A 170 22.90 -8.26 -18.27
N LYS A 171 21.60 -8.31 -18.60
CA LYS A 171 20.64 -7.21 -18.38
C LYS A 171 20.70 -6.82 -16.90
N THR A 172 21.32 -5.68 -16.60
CA THR A 172 21.21 -5.08 -15.27
C THR A 172 19.85 -4.41 -15.17
N ASP A 173 19.16 -4.60 -14.05
CA ASP A 173 17.92 -3.90 -13.76
C ASP A 173 18.17 -2.39 -13.73
N ALA A 174 17.21 -1.61 -14.22
CA ALA A 174 17.28 -0.15 -14.22
C ALA A 174 16.33 0.44 -13.20
N VAL A 175 16.75 1.57 -12.60
CA VAL A 175 15.97 2.38 -11.67
C VAL A 175 15.66 3.73 -12.34
N ALA A 176 14.40 3.99 -12.62
CA ALA A 176 13.98 5.27 -13.14
C ALA A 176 13.98 6.33 -12.05
N VAL A 177 14.56 7.49 -12.37
CA VAL A 177 14.54 8.65 -11.48
C VAL A 177 13.80 9.77 -12.19
N ALA A 178 12.71 10.24 -11.61
CA ALA A 178 11.85 11.26 -12.16
C ALA A 178 11.49 12.32 -11.12
N TYR A 179 11.05 13.48 -11.57
CA TYR A 179 10.61 14.55 -10.67
C TYR A 179 9.28 14.21 -10.01
N GLU A 180 8.29 13.72 -10.78
CA GLU A 180 6.96 13.38 -10.27
C GLU A 180 6.51 12.00 -10.76
N LEU A 181 5.80 11.29 -9.87
CA LEU A 181 5.20 9.99 -10.18
C LEU A 181 3.86 10.22 -10.89
N VAL A 182 3.82 9.96 -12.20
CA VAL A 182 2.60 10.07 -13.03
C VAL A 182 2.24 8.72 -13.66
N PRO A 183 0.94 8.43 -13.92
CA PRO A 183 0.50 7.15 -14.47
C PRO A 183 1.18 6.77 -15.79
N ARG A 184 1.34 7.73 -16.69
CA ARG A 184 2.03 7.55 -17.96
C ARG A 184 3.42 6.96 -17.80
N LEU A 185 4.22 7.53 -16.87
CA LEU A 185 5.56 7.07 -16.57
C LEU A 185 5.60 5.60 -16.17
N VAL A 186 4.68 5.19 -15.29
CA VAL A 186 4.58 3.82 -14.79
C VAL A 186 4.31 2.84 -15.92
N ILE A 187 3.40 3.19 -16.83
CA ILE A 187 3.01 2.34 -17.96
C ILE A 187 4.13 2.24 -19.00
N GLU A 188 4.72 3.35 -19.39
CA GLU A 188 5.83 3.35 -20.33
C GLU A 188 7.00 2.50 -19.81
N MET A 189 7.29 2.58 -18.50
CA MET A 189 8.33 1.77 -17.88
C MET A 189 8.00 0.28 -17.83
N ASN A 190 6.74 -0.05 -17.60
CA ASN A 190 6.30 -1.44 -17.65
C ASN A 190 6.46 -2.04 -19.05
N MET A 191 6.22 -1.25 -20.10
CA MET A 191 6.39 -1.68 -21.50
C MET A 191 7.86 -1.92 -21.86
N GLU A 192 8.80 -1.17 -21.30
CA GLU A 192 10.25 -1.35 -21.53
C GLU A 192 10.81 -2.64 -20.91
N GLY A 193 10.20 -3.13 -19.85
CA GLY A 193 10.47 -4.42 -19.22
C GLY A 193 11.84 -4.57 -18.52
N ASN A 194 12.73 -3.56 -18.59
CA ASN A 194 14.04 -3.53 -17.93
C ASN A 194 14.06 -2.59 -16.70
N ILE A 195 13.06 -1.71 -16.55
CA ILE A 195 12.92 -0.83 -15.41
C ILE A 195 12.13 -1.56 -14.32
N ARG A 196 12.77 -1.78 -13.18
CA ARG A 196 12.22 -2.53 -12.06
C ARG A 196 11.85 -1.66 -10.88
N ALA A 197 12.39 -0.44 -10.80
CA ALA A 197 12.06 0.50 -9.73
C ALA A 197 11.93 1.93 -10.24
N ILE A 198 11.15 2.72 -9.51
CA ILE A 198 10.93 4.15 -9.75
C ILE A 198 11.23 4.91 -8.45
N VAL A 199 12.02 5.98 -8.57
CA VAL A 199 12.29 6.93 -7.48
C VAL A 199 11.90 8.32 -7.92
N THR A 200 11.09 9.03 -7.10
CA THR A 200 10.62 10.38 -7.44
C THR A 200 10.73 11.37 -6.27
N GLU A 201 10.79 12.66 -6.61
CA GLU A 201 10.73 13.73 -5.60
C GLU A 201 9.31 13.99 -5.14
N HIS A 202 8.33 13.86 -6.03
CA HIS A 202 6.92 14.11 -5.75
C HIS A 202 6.05 12.91 -6.11
N GLY A 203 5.02 12.68 -5.29
CA GLY A 203 4.04 11.61 -5.46
C GLY A 203 3.48 11.14 -4.12
N GLY A 204 2.20 10.81 -4.08
CA GLY A 204 1.51 10.32 -2.87
C GLY A 204 1.18 8.83 -2.94
N LYS A 205 1.04 8.18 -1.79
CA LYS A 205 0.64 6.76 -1.69
C LYS A 205 -0.73 6.46 -2.31
N THR A 206 -1.61 7.44 -2.36
CA THR A 206 -2.99 7.31 -2.84
C THR A 206 -3.17 7.79 -4.27
N SER A 207 -2.09 8.19 -4.97
CA SER A 207 -2.18 8.61 -6.37
C SER A 207 -2.43 7.42 -7.30
N HIS A 208 -3.06 7.67 -8.44
CA HIS A 208 -3.32 6.65 -9.47
C HIS A 208 -2.02 5.97 -9.93
N ALA A 209 -0.93 6.72 -10.02
CA ALA A 209 0.38 6.17 -10.34
C ALA A 209 0.92 5.22 -9.26
N ALA A 210 0.67 5.51 -7.99
CA ALA A 210 1.05 4.63 -6.87
C ALA A 210 0.27 3.30 -6.91
N ILE A 211 -1.02 3.37 -7.21
CA ILE A 211 -1.88 2.20 -7.38
C ILE A 211 -1.38 1.34 -8.55
N LEU A 212 -1.02 1.97 -9.68
CA LEU A 212 -0.43 1.28 -10.82
C LEU A 212 0.90 0.60 -10.50
N CYS A 213 1.82 1.28 -9.79
CA CYS A 213 3.08 0.67 -9.37
C CYS A 213 2.83 -0.61 -8.57
N SER A 214 1.88 -0.56 -7.63
CA SER A 214 1.51 -1.72 -6.81
C SER A 214 0.88 -2.84 -7.64
N ALA A 215 -0.04 -2.51 -8.56
CA ALA A 215 -0.71 -3.49 -9.42
C ALA A 215 0.26 -4.17 -10.40
N LEU A 216 1.24 -3.42 -10.91
CA LEU A 216 2.25 -3.92 -11.86
C LEU A 216 3.48 -4.56 -11.16
N GLY A 217 3.56 -4.47 -9.82
CA GLY A 217 4.70 -4.99 -9.07
C GLY A 217 6.00 -4.23 -9.31
N ILE A 218 5.91 -2.94 -9.68
CA ILE A 218 7.06 -2.06 -9.85
C ILE A 218 7.40 -1.46 -8.50
N THR A 219 8.63 -1.68 -8.01
CA THR A 219 9.11 -1.08 -6.76
C THR A 219 9.13 0.45 -6.88
N ALA A 220 8.54 1.17 -5.91
CA ALA A 220 8.48 2.62 -6.01
C ALA A 220 8.67 3.32 -4.66
N VAL A 221 9.48 4.38 -4.67
CA VAL A 221 9.73 5.29 -3.54
C VAL A 221 9.57 6.73 -4.02
N SER A 222 8.86 7.55 -3.26
CA SER A 222 8.63 8.96 -3.58
C SER A 222 9.03 9.88 -2.42
N GLY A 223 9.00 11.20 -2.64
CA GLY A 223 9.24 12.19 -1.59
C GLY A 223 10.71 12.42 -1.23
N ILE A 224 11.65 12.02 -2.08
CA ILE A 224 13.08 12.23 -1.84
C ILE A 224 13.51 13.56 -2.49
N LYS A 225 13.66 14.58 -1.67
CA LYS A 225 14.02 15.95 -2.14
C LYS A 225 15.36 15.97 -2.85
N ASP A 226 15.45 16.79 -3.90
CA ASP A 226 16.65 17.06 -4.70
C ASP A 226 17.30 15.84 -5.36
N MET A 227 16.66 14.66 -5.29
CA MET A 227 17.19 13.41 -5.85
C MET A 227 17.49 13.54 -7.34
N TYR A 228 16.61 14.21 -8.08
CA TYR A 228 16.73 14.44 -9.51
C TYR A 228 18.00 15.20 -9.90
N ASN A 229 18.43 16.14 -9.05
CA ASN A 229 19.63 16.97 -9.28
C ASN A 229 20.92 16.30 -8.78
N LEU A 230 20.81 15.36 -7.84
CA LEU A 230 21.97 14.71 -7.21
C LEU A 230 22.50 13.50 -8.00
N ILE A 231 21.71 12.95 -8.91
CA ILE A 231 22.01 11.70 -9.61
C ILE A 231 22.41 11.97 -11.07
N SER A 232 23.26 11.10 -11.60
CA SER A 232 23.57 11.03 -13.03
C SER A 232 23.17 9.67 -13.58
N ASN A 233 22.88 9.59 -14.87
CA ASN A 233 22.62 8.32 -15.55
C ASN A 233 23.75 7.32 -15.27
N GLY A 234 23.37 6.07 -14.94
CA GLY A 234 24.30 5.00 -14.59
C GLY A 234 24.79 5.02 -13.14
N THR A 235 24.29 5.93 -12.26
CA THR A 235 24.56 5.86 -10.83
C THR A 235 23.97 4.55 -10.26
N LYS A 236 24.78 3.78 -9.55
CA LYS A 236 24.30 2.55 -8.89
C LYS A 236 23.37 2.90 -7.73
N MET A 237 22.18 2.33 -7.74
CA MET A 237 21.13 2.57 -6.75
C MET A 237 20.60 1.27 -6.19
N LEU A 238 20.34 1.25 -4.90
CA LEU A 238 19.56 0.21 -4.22
C LEU A 238 18.28 0.87 -3.70
N VAL A 239 17.14 0.40 -4.18
CA VAL A 239 15.82 0.93 -3.81
C VAL A 239 15.09 -0.10 -2.99
N ASN A 240 14.70 0.26 -1.78
CA ASN A 240 13.86 -0.56 -0.90
C ASN A 240 12.48 0.08 -0.79
N GLY A 241 11.54 -0.41 -1.58
CA GLY A 241 10.16 0.08 -1.62
C GLY A 241 9.34 -0.28 -0.38
N ASP A 242 9.80 -1.22 0.45
CA ASP A 242 9.11 -1.60 1.68
C ASP A 242 9.38 -0.60 2.80
N THR A 243 10.65 -0.15 2.89
CA THR A 243 11.10 0.80 3.92
C THR A 243 11.10 2.26 3.45
N GLY A 244 11.06 2.49 2.13
CA GLY A 244 11.22 3.81 1.53
C GLY A 244 12.68 4.31 1.49
N VAL A 245 13.66 3.43 1.73
CA VAL A 245 15.07 3.79 1.73
C VAL A 245 15.67 3.62 0.34
N VAL A 246 16.39 4.64 -0.12
CA VAL A 246 17.17 4.63 -1.36
C VAL A 246 18.63 4.88 -1.05
N THR A 247 19.51 3.98 -1.50
CA THR A 247 20.96 4.06 -1.27
C THR A 247 21.68 4.32 -2.58
N LEU A 248 22.47 5.39 -2.64
CA LEU A 248 23.33 5.69 -3.78
C LEU A 248 24.72 5.09 -3.58
N SER A 249 25.27 4.52 -4.66
CA SER A 249 26.57 3.86 -4.67
C SER A 249 26.73 2.85 -3.52
N PRO A 250 25.76 1.90 -3.36
CA PRO A 250 25.73 0.96 -2.25
C PRO A 250 26.97 0.08 -2.23
N GLU A 251 27.46 -0.24 -1.04
CA GLU A 251 28.54 -1.19 -0.85
C GLU A 251 28.04 -2.63 -1.12
N HIS A 252 28.98 -3.52 -1.47
CA HIS A 252 28.64 -4.94 -1.73
C HIS A 252 27.95 -5.61 -0.54
N LYS A 253 28.31 -5.21 0.68
CA LYS A 253 27.69 -5.69 1.92
C LYS A 253 26.23 -5.25 2.00
N THR A 254 25.95 -3.95 1.80
CA THR A 254 24.60 -3.37 1.83
C THR A 254 23.70 -4.01 0.76
N ILE A 255 24.22 -4.19 -0.47
CA ILE A 255 23.47 -4.87 -1.54
C ILE A 255 23.14 -6.30 -1.12
N LYS A 256 24.12 -7.02 -0.60
CA LYS A 256 23.93 -8.42 -0.20
C LYS A 256 22.91 -8.54 0.92
N GLU A 257 23.02 -7.73 1.95
CA GLU A 257 22.09 -7.72 3.08
C GLU A 257 20.67 -7.38 2.62
N ALA A 258 20.49 -6.36 1.79
CA ALA A 258 19.17 -5.96 1.29
C ALA A 258 18.55 -6.98 0.32
N LEU A 259 19.35 -7.60 -0.56
CA LEU A 259 18.86 -8.63 -1.50
C LEU A 259 18.66 -9.99 -0.82
N TYR A 260 19.42 -10.31 0.24
CA TYR A 260 19.17 -11.52 1.04
C TYR A 260 17.99 -11.35 1.98
N ALA A 261 17.72 -10.12 2.45
CA ALA A 261 16.50 -9.81 3.19
C ALA A 261 15.26 -9.71 2.25
N ALA A 262 15.49 -9.49 0.95
CA ALA A 262 14.42 -9.51 -0.04
C ALA A 262 14.12 -10.95 -0.45
N PRO A 263 12.84 -11.37 -0.53
CA PRO A 263 12.48 -12.68 -1.06
C PRO A 263 12.99 -12.78 -2.50
N GLN A 264 13.90 -13.70 -2.76
CA GLN A 264 14.31 -13.98 -4.14
C GLN A 264 13.08 -14.43 -4.92
N ALA A 265 12.69 -13.68 -5.95
CA ALA A 265 11.76 -14.15 -6.97
C ALA A 265 12.46 -15.32 -7.68
N SER A 266 12.28 -16.52 -7.15
CA SER A 266 12.71 -17.74 -7.80
C SER A 266 11.93 -17.88 -9.11
N THR A 267 12.64 -17.90 -10.21
CA THR A 267 12.19 -18.38 -11.52
C THR A 267 11.27 -19.58 -11.34
N ALA A 268 10.08 -19.51 -11.92
CA ALA A 268 9.09 -20.57 -11.93
C ALA A 268 9.75 -21.93 -12.21
N GLY A 269 9.70 -22.85 -11.25
CA GLY A 269 10.13 -24.22 -11.49
C GLY A 269 10.61 -25.06 -10.32
N SER A 270 10.63 -24.58 -9.10
CA SER A 270 10.75 -25.50 -7.96
C SER A 270 9.95 -24.95 -6.79
N VAL A 271 8.82 -25.55 -6.51
CA VAL A 271 8.13 -25.42 -5.22
C VAL A 271 9.14 -25.87 -4.17
N CYS A 272 9.85 -24.92 -3.57
CA CYS A 272 10.60 -25.16 -2.36
C CYS A 272 9.57 -25.50 -1.26
N LYS A 273 9.20 -26.77 -1.18
CA LYS A 273 8.65 -27.34 0.03
C LYS A 273 9.74 -27.25 1.11
N SER A 274 9.99 -26.05 1.64
CA SER A 274 10.67 -25.95 2.91
C SER A 274 9.70 -26.46 3.97
N ASN A 275 9.70 -27.77 4.17
CA ASN A 275 9.00 -28.50 5.20
C ASN A 275 9.61 -28.22 6.60
N ARG A 276 10.08 -26.99 6.84
CA ARG A 276 10.40 -26.53 8.19
C ARG A 276 9.10 -26.09 8.84
N LYS A 277 8.39 -27.06 9.44
CA LYS A 277 7.28 -26.76 10.35
C LYS A 277 7.83 -25.87 11.45
N ASN A 278 7.50 -24.57 11.40
CA ASN A 278 7.78 -23.65 12.49
C ASN A 278 6.90 -24.00 13.68
N ALA A 279 7.26 -25.06 14.42
CA ALA A 279 6.72 -25.54 15.70
C ALA A 279 5.47 -24.77 16.21
N GLY A 280 4.38 -24.72 15.39
CA GLY A 280 3.09 -24.10 15.76
C GLY A 280 2.93 -22.60 15.47
N PHE A 281 3.96 -21.86 15.03
CA PHE A 281 3.82 -20.46 14.62
C PHE A 281 3.50 -20.33 13.13
N ARG A 282 2.53 -19.47 12.77
CA ARG A 282 2.08 -19.27 11.39
C ARG A 282 2.37 -17.84 10.91
N VAL A 283 2.96 -17.73 9.72
CA VAL A 283 3.17 -16.46 9.03
C VAL A 283 2.25 -16.43 7.81
N MET A 284 1.18 -15.68 7.92
CA MET A 284 0.12 -15.57 6.92
C MET A 284 0.24 -14.28 6.13
N ALA A 285 -0.44 -14.21 4.98
CA ALA A 285 -0.44 -13.04 4.13
C ALA A 285 -1.58 -12.06 4.44
N THR A 286 -1.31 -10.76 4.35
CA THR A 286 -2.32 -9.71 4.20
C THR A 286 -2.37 -9.29 2.74
N ILE A 287 -3.55 -9.36 2.12
CA ILE A 287 -3.80 -8.93 0.74
C ILE A 287 -4.91 -7.87 0.68
N ASN A 288 -4.86 -7.04 -0.35
CA ASN A 288 -5.87 -6.04 -0.65
C ASN A 288 -6.67 -6.37 -1.92
N PHE A 289 -6.08 -7.19 -2.80
CA PHE A 289 -6.66 -7.55 -4.10
C PHE A 289 -6.56 -9.07 -4.32
N ALA A 290 -7.57 -9.63 -4.99
CA ALA A 290 -7.61 -11.07 -5.30
C ALA A 290 -6.41 -11.53 -6.16
N ASN A 291 -5.90 -10.69 -7.05
CA ASN A 291 -4.75 -11.00 -7.91
C ASN A 291 -3.42 -11.14 -7.14
N GLU A 292 -3.33 -10.69 -5.88
CA GLU A 292 -2.14 -10.86 -5.05
C GLU A 292 -1.92 -12.30 -4.58
N VAL A 293 -2.92 -13.20 -4.75
CA VAL A 293 -2.85 -14.57 -4.27
C VAL A 293 -1.66 -15.36 -4.83
N GLN A 294 -1.23 -15.10 -6.06
CA GLN A 294 -0.05 -15.73 -6.64
C GLN A 294 1.24 -15.33 -5.90
N LYS A 295 1.34 -14.06 -5.46
CA LYS A 295 2.46 -13.59 -4.64
C LYS A 295 2.45 -14.24 -3.24
N VAL A 296 1.28 -14.53 -2.70
CA VAL A 296 1.10 -15.22 -1.41
C VAL A 296 1.68 -16.63 -1.48
N LEU A 297 1.35 -17.39 -2.54
CA LEU A 297 1.86 -18.73 -2.75
C LEU A 297 3.37 -18.75 -3.01
N ALA A 298 3.86 -17.82 -3.85
CA ALA A 298 5.29 -17.68 -4.15
C ALA A 298 6.12 -17.34 -2.91
N ALA A 299 5.56 -16.55 -1.97
CA ALA A 299 6.20 -16.23 -0.70
C ALA A 299 6.15 -17.38 0.33
N GLY A 300 5.42 -18.46 0.02
CA GLY A 300 5.27 -19.61 0.92
C GLY A 300 4.48 -19.30 2.19
N ALA A 301 3.45 -18.45 2.11
CA ALA A 301 2.58 -18.13 3.24
C ALA A 301 1.85 -19.36 3.79
N ASP A 302 1.51 -19.34 5.09
CA ASP A 302 0.74 -20.42 5.74
C ASP A 302 -0.78 -20.22 5.56
N GLY A 303 -1.18 -19.27 4.71
CA GLY A 303 -2.54 -18.89 4.39
C GLY A 303 -2.69 -17.38 4.17
N ILE A 304 -3.91 -16.93 3.94
CA ILE A 304 -4.28 -15.51 3.94
C ILE A 304 -4.89 -15.18 5.30
N GLY A 305 -4.17 -14.42 6.13
CA GLY A 305 -4.61 -14.02 7.47
C GLY A 305 -5.50 -12.78 7.48
N LEU A 306 -5.46 -11.98 6.40
CA LEU A 306 -6.33 -10.83 6.22
C LEU A 306 -6.50 -10.48 4.74
N TYR A 307 -7.68 -10.69 4.19
CA TYR A 307 -8.08 -10.12 2.91
C TYR A 307 -8.97 -8.89 3.17
N ARG A 308 -8.49 -7.72 2.81
CA ARG A 308 -9.18 -6.44 2.97
C ARG A 308 -10.05 -6.16 1.76
N THR A 309 -11.29 -6.62 1.79
CA THR A 309 -12.20 -6.62 0.63
C THR A 309 -12.63 -5.22 0.19
N GLU A 310 -12.57 -4.22 1.06
CA GLU A 310 -12.91 -2.85 0.75
C GLU A 310 -12.02 -2.22 -0.33
N PHE A 311 -10.75 -2.65 -0.43
CA PHE A 311 -9.82 -2.09 -1.41
C PHE A 311 -10.23 -2.38 -2.85
N GLU A 312 -10.91 -3.49 -3.11
CA GLU A 312 -11.49 -3.81 -4.41
C GLU A 312 -12.53 -2.76 -4.83
N SER A 313 -13.42 -2.39 -3.91
CA SER A 313 -14.44 -1.36 -4.13
C SER A 313 -13.84 0.04 -4.22
N LEU A 314 -12.87 0.36 -3.35
CA LEU A 314 -12.17 1.64 -3.34
C LEU A 314 -11.43 1.89 -4.67
N ALA A 315 -10.81 0.86 -5.24
CA ALA A 315 -10.09 0.96 -6.50
C ALA A 315 -11.01 1.26 -7.69
N ILE A 316 -12.25 0.74 -7.68
CA ILE A 316 -13.24 0.96 -8.74
C ILE A 316 -14.03 2.26 -8.50
N GLY A 317 -14.05 2.78 -7.26
CA GLY A 317 -14.83 3.94 -6.86
C GLY A 317 -16.34 3.65 -6.67
N ARG A 318 -16.76 2.37 -6.63
CA ARG A 318 -18.11 1.91 -6.32
C ARG A 318 -18.12 0.64 -5.50
N PHE A 319 -19.24 0.31 -4.90
CA PHE A 319 -19.40 -1.04 -4.35
C PHE A 319 -19.46 -2.05 -5.49
N ILE A 320 -18.67 -3.12 -5.36
CA ILE A 320 -18.70 -4.25 -6.29
C ILE A 320 -19.96 -5.08 -6.02
N ASP A 321 -20.62 -5.54 -7.08
CA ASP A 321 -21.82 -6.34 -6.96
C ASP A 321 -21.55 -7.77 -6.44
N GLU A 322 -22.62 -8.52 -6.18
CA GLU A 322 -22.53 -9.88 -5.62
C GLU A 322 -21.74 -10.83 -6.52
N GLU A 323 -21.95 -10.77 -7.84
CA GLU A 323 -21.30 -11.68 -8.78
C GLU A 323 -19.81 -11.38 -8.89
N GLU A 324 -19.44 -10.11 -8.99
CA GLU A 324 -18.03 -9.68 -8.98
C GLU A 324 -17.32 -10.08 -7.69
N GLN A 325 -17.99 -9.95 -6.55
CA GLN A 325 -17.45 -10.39 -5.25
C GLN A 325 -17.26 -11.90 -5.22
N PHE A 326 -18.28 -12.64 -5.64
CA PHE A 326 -18.26 -14.10 -5.68
C PHE A 326 -17.10 -14.63 -6.52
N GLU A 327 -16.93 -14.15 -7.74
CA GLU A 327 -15.85 -14.62 -8.62
C GLU A 327 -14.45 -14.34 -8.03
N ARG A 328 -14.26 -13.18 -7.38
CA ARG A 328 -13.00 -12.85 -6.69
C ARG A 328 -12.74 -13.79 -5.51
N TYR A 329 -13.71 -13.97 -4.63
CA TYR A 329 -13.57 -14.83 -3.45
C TYR A 329 -13.34 -16.29 -3.83
N LYS A 330 -14.09 -16.79 -4.79
CA LYS A 330 -13.93 -18.13 -5.37
C LYS A 330 -12.52 -18.32 -5.95
N SER A 331 -12.05 -17.37 -6.77
CA SER A 331 -10.70 -17.44 -7.35
C SER A 331 -9.62 -17.52 -6.27
N VAL A 332 -9.72 -16.71 -5.22
CA VAL A 332 -8.78 -16.73 -4.09
C VAL A 332 -8.82 -18.07 -3.38
N ILE A 333 -10.01 -18.59 -3.04
CA ILE A 333 -10.19 -19.82 -2.28
C ILE A 333 -9.66 -21.02 -3.06
N GLN A 334 -10.02 -21.12 -4.34
CA GLN A 334 -9.54 -22.20 -5.21
C GLN A 334 -8.02 -22.18 -5.37
N THR A 335 -7.44 -20.99 -5.53
CA THR A 335 -6.00 -20.85 -5.69
C THR A 335 -5.25 -21.17 -4.40
N MET A 336 -5.83 -20.90 -3.23
CA MET A 336 -5.24 -21.24 -1.93
C MET A 336 -5.30 -22.73 -1.57
N ASP A 337 -6.04 -23.54 -2.30
CA ASP A 337 -6.06 -25.02 -2.25
C ASP A 337 -6.06 -25.58 -0.82
N GLY A 338 -7.08 -25.24 -0.04
CA GLY A 338 -7.27 -25.69 1.35
C GLY A 338 -6.44 -24.94 2.40
N LEU A 339 -5.55 -24.04 2.04
CA LEU A 339 -4.93 -23.13 3.00
C LEU A 339 -5.97 -22.15 3.56
N PRO A 340 -5.87 -21.74 4.83
CA PRO A 340 -6.88 -20.90 5.46
C PRO A 340 -6.94 -19.51 4.82
N VAL A 341 -8.16 -19.04 4.55
CA VAL A 341 -8.45 -17.69 4.04
C VAL A 341 -9.31 -16.97 5.07
N TYR A 342 -8.83 -15.80 5.52
CA TYR A 342 -9.54 -14.90 6.42
C TYR A 342 -9.96 -13.65 5.64
N LEU A 343 -11.26 -13.50 5.42
CA LEU A 343 -11.88 -12.48 4.61
C LEU A 343 -12.56 -11.45 5.52
N ARG A 344 -12.12 -10.19 5.46
CA ARG A 344 -12.73 -9.13 6.24
C ARG A 344 -13.94 -8.57 5.49
N LEU A 345 -15.06 -8.41 6.18
CA LEU A 345 -16.22 -7.68 5.68
C LEU A 345 -15.81 -6.24 5.37
N VAL A 346 -16.53 -5.61 4.44
CA VAL A 346 -16.25 -4.26 4.00
C VAL A 346 -16.09 -3.31 5.19
N ASP A 347 -14.96 -2.62 5.22
CA ASP A 347 -14.56 -1.67 6.27
C ASP A 347 -14.42 -0.28 5.65
N ILE A 348 -15.51 0.43 5.57
CA ILE A 348 -15.56 1.82 5.12
C ILE A 348 -15.40 2.74 6.33
N GLY A 349 -14.48 3.70 6.22
CA GLY A 349 -14.12 4.62 7.30
C GLY A 349 -13.84 6.04 6.78
N ARG A 350 -13.45 6.94 7.70
CA ARG A 350 -13.11 8.34 7.37
C ARG A 350 -12.03 8.49 6.31
N ASP A 351 -11.09 7.56 6.28
CA ASP A 351 -9.94 7.51 5.37
C ASP A 351 -10.19 6.67 4.12
N LYS A 352 -11.37 6.05 4.00
CA LYS A 352 -11.76 5.11 2.94
C LYS A 352 -13.17 5.38 2.48
N GLU A 353 -13.45 6.58 1.98
CA GLU A 353 -14.78 6.95 1.50
C GLU A 353 -14.94 6.55 0.02
N LEU A 354 -16.01 5.84 -0.29
CA LEU A 354 -16.43 5.58 -1.67
C LEU A 354 -17.34 6.72 -2.17
N PRO A 355 -17.25 7.09 -3.44
CA PRO A 355 -18.14 8.09 -4.03
C PRO A 355 -19.64 7.76 -3.82
N GLU A 356 -20.03 6.51 -3.99
CA GLU A 356 -21.42 6.06 -3.76
C GLU A 356 -21.85 6.19 -2.29
N HIS A 357 -20.92 6.07 -1.35
CA HIS A 357 -21.19 6.29 0.07
C HIS A 357 -21.68 7.72 0.35
N GLN A 358 -21.32 8.67 -0.51
CA GLN A 358 -21.75 10.05 -0.41
C GLN A 358 -23.19 10.25 -0.94
N PHE A 359 -23.65 9.46 -1.92
CA PHE A 359 -25.08 9.44 -2.30
C PHE A 359 -25.96 8.95 -1.15
N LEU A 360 -25.45 8.06 -0.31
CA LEU A 360 -26.14 7.62 0.90
C LEU A 360 -26.22 8.73 1.97
N LYS A 361 -25.30 9.71 1.95
CA LYS A 361 -25.30 10.89 2.84
C LYS A 361 -26.36 11.93 2.48
N ASP A 362 -26.66 12.12 1.20
CA ASP A 362 -27.62 13.11 0.71
C ASP A 362 -29.09 12.74 1.02
N ASN A 363 -29.37 11.49 1.33
CA ASN A 363 -30.62 11.08 1.92
C ASN A 363 -30.65 11.49 3.39
N LYS A 364 -31.25 12.63 3.72
CA LYS A 364 -31.36 13.31 5.03
C LYS A 364 -31.78 12.43 6.24
N LYS A 365 -31.90 11.12 6.08
CA LYS A 365 -32.32 10.16 7.10
C LYS A 365 -31.22 9.16 7.51
N ARG A 366 -30.00 9.20 6.93
CA ARG A 366 -28.95 8.22 7.26
C ARG A 366 -27.79 8.88 8.00
N HIS A 367 -27.54 8.42 9.22
CA HIS A 367 -26.42 8.85 10.04
C HIS A 367 -25.09 8.39 9.43
N TYR A 368 -24.05 9.19 9.62
CA TYR A 368 -22.69 8.85 9.31
C TYR A 368 -22.23 7.71 10.21
N SER A 369 -22.12 6.51 9.66
CA SER A 369 -21.60 5.34 10.35
C SER A 369 -20.39 4.77 9.64
N TYR A 370 -19.52 4.12 10.37
CA TYR A 370 -18.28 3.52 9.90
C TYR A 370 -18.17 2.07 10.35
N GLY A 371 -17.39 1.26 9.61
CA GLY A 371 -17.08 -0.11 9.96
C GLY A 371 -18.33 -0.96 10.22
N ALA A 372 -18.40 -1.58 11.38
CA ALA A 372 -19.53 -2.46 11.75
C ALA A 372 -20.90 -1.75 11.72
N GLN A 373 -20.96 -0.51 12.19
CA GLN A 373 -22.22 0.26 12.18
C GLN A 373 -22.67 0.59 10.75
N PHE A 374 -21.73 0.85 9.85
CA PHE A 374 -22.03 1.04 8.43
C PHE A 374 -22.72 -0.19 7.83
N LEU A 375 -22.27 -1.39 8.17
CA LEU A 375 -22.86 -2.64 7.69
C LEU A 375 -24.29 -2.83 8.22
N LEU A 376 -24.55 -2.45 9.47
CA LEU A 376 -25.89 -2.48 10.06
C LEU A 376 -26.85 -1.47 9.41
N ASP A 377 -26.35 -0.29 9.06
CA ASP A 377 -27.14 0.79 8.47
C ASP A 377 -27.36 0.60 6.96
N ASN A 378 -26.58 -0.29 6.31
CA ASN A 378 -26.66 -0.57 4.89
C ASN A 378 -26.80 -2.09 4.62
N PRO A 379 -27.96 -2.68 4.98
CA PRO A 379 -28.18 -4.12 4.91
C PRO A 379 -28.05 -4.68 3.49
N ASP A 380 -28.37 -3.92 2.45
CA ASP A 380 -28.27 -4.38 1.06
C ASP A 380 -26.81 -4.66 0.66
N ILE A 381 -25.89 -3.76 1.03
CA ILE A 381 -24.45 -3.93 0.80
C ILE A 381 -23.92 -5.13 1.58
N PHE A 382 -24.30 -5.22 2.85
CA PHE A 382 -23.91 -6.31 3.72
C PHE A 382 -24.42 -7.67 3.19
N GLN A 383 -25.71 -7.77 2.84
CA GLN A 383 -26.31 -9.00 2.32
C GLN A 383 -25.71 -9.43 0.99
N SER A 384 -25.40 -8.48 0.09
CA SER A 384 -24.71 -8.77 -1.17
C SER A 384 -23.34 -9.42 -0.90
N GLN A 385 -22.55 -8.88 0.03
CA GLN A 385 -21.28 -9.47 0.41
C GLN A 385 -21.45 -10.85 1.07
N VAL A 386 -22.43 -11.00 1.96
CA VAL A 386 -22.72 -12.28 2.64
C VAL A 386 -23.06 -13.36 1.62
N ARG A 387 -23.96 -13.09 0.66
CA ARG A 387 -24.33 -14.07 -0.37
C ARG A 387 -23.13 -14.47 -1.23
N ALA A 388 -22.27 -13.53 -1.60
CA ALA A 388 -21.04 -13.82 -2.33
C ALA A 388 -20.09 -14.72 -1.53
N ILE A 389 -19.90 -14.46 -0.23
CA ILE A 389 -19.07 -15.28 0.68
C ILE A 389 -19.65 -16.69 0.82
N VAL A 390 -20.96 -16.78 1.02
CA VAL A 390 -21.65 -18.07 1.21
C VAL A 390 -21.52 -18.94 -0.04
N ARG A 391 -21.74 -18.38 -1.22
CA ARG A 391 -21.52 -19.07 -2.50
C ARG A 391 -20.05 -19.51 -2.67
N ALA A 392 -19.12 -18.64 -2.32
CA ALA A 392 -17.68 -18.94 -2.42
C ALA A 392 -17.24 -20.03 -1.41
N SER A 393 -17.94 -20.22 -0.29
CA SER A 393 -17.63 -21.26 0.70
C SER A 393 -17.84 -22.71 0.19
N GLU A 394 -18.52 -22.90 -0.93
CA GLU A 394 -18.62 -24.18 -1.61
C GLU A 394 -17.27 -24.65 -2.18
N TYR A 395 -16.33 -23.72 -2.42
CA TYR A 395 -15.01 -24.01 -2.99
C TYR A 395 -13.91 -24.20 -1.94
N GLY A 396 -14.23 -24.01 -0.66
CA GLY A 396 -13.30 -24.22 0.45
C GLY A 396 -13.66 -23.44 1.72
N PRO A 397 -12.96 -23.69 2.84
CA PRO A 397 -13.27 -23.07 4.12
C PRO A 397 -12.95 -21.57 4.13
N ILE A 398 -13.90 -20.77 4.65
CA ILE A 398 -13.77 -19.33 4.80
C ILE A 398 -13.84 -18.95 6.28
N ASN A 399 -12.99 -18.00 6.67
CA ASN A 399 -13.05 -17.35 7.97
C ASN A 399 -13.42 -15.89 7.77
N VAL A 400 -14.56 -15.45 8.31
CA VAL A 400 -15.07 -14.09 8.15
C VAL A 400 -14.67 -13.24 9.33
N ILE A 401 -14.06 -12.06 9.06
CA ILE A 401 -13.66 -11.09 10.08
C ILE A 401 -14.62 -9.92 10.06
N TYR A 402 -15.21 -9.60 11.20
CA TYR A 402 -16.07 -8.44 11.40
C TYR A 402 -15.22 -7.25 11.84
N PRO A 403 -15.12 -6.16 11.03
CA PRO A 403 -14.28 -5.01 11.32
C PRO A 403 -14.94 -4.06 12.33
N MET A 404 -14.15 -3.25 13.02
CA MET A 404 -14.60 -2.10 13.82
C MET A 404 -15.72 -2.42 14.81
N ILE A 405 -15.69 -3.62 15.39
CA ILE A 405 -16.65 -4.04 16.41
C ILE A 405 -16.44 -3.22 17.68
N MET A 406 -17.49 -2.61 18.17
CA MET A 406 -17.49 -1.78 19.38
C MET A 406 -17.69 -2.64 20.65
N ASP A 407 -18.62 -3.59 20.58
CA ASP A 407 -19.04 -4.42 21.72
C ASP A 407 -19.61 -5.78 21.25
N LEU A 408 -20.01 -6.59 22.23
CA LEU A 408 -20.58 -7.91 21.99
C LEU A 408 -21.93 -7.86 21.27
N ASP A 409 -22.79 -6.91 21.60
CA ASP A 409 -24.15 -6.84 21.04
C ASP A 409 -24.11 -6.50 19.56
N GLN A 410 -23.20 -5.61 19.16
CA GLN A 410 -22.98 -5.28 17.77
C GLN A 410 -22.46 -6.48 16.97
N PHE A 411 -21.50 -7.26 17.53
CA PHE A 411 -21.01 -8.48 16.92
C PHE A 411 -22.12 -9.52 16.75
N ILE A 412 -22.92 -9.74 17.79
CA ILE A 412 -24.03 -10.71 17.75
C ILE A 412 -25.07 -10.26 16.71
N SER A 413 -25.39 -8.99 16.63
CA SER A 413 -26.34 -8.44 15.67
C SER A 413 -25.91 -8.67 14.23
N LEU A 414 -24.66 -8.36 13.90
CA LEU A 414 -24.11 -8.61 12.56
C LEU A 414 -24.01 -10.12 12.24
N LYS A 415 -23.58 -10.93 13.21
CA LYS A 415 -23.51 -12.39 13.02
C LYS A 415 -24.90 -12.99 12.77
N ARG A 416 -25.94 -12.51 13.47
CA ARG A 416 -27.32 -12.90 13.22
C ARG A 416 -27.77 -12.55 11.80
N LEU A 417 -27.55 -11.31 11.37
CA LEU A 417 -27.89 -10.89 10.01
C LEU A 417 -27.12 -11.68 8.94
N PHE A 418 -25.86 -12.04 9.20
CA PHE A 418 -25.10 -12.93 8.32
C PHE A 418 -25.78 -14.30 8.19
N ILE A 419 -26.18 -14.88 9.32
CA ILE A 419 -26.85 -16.19 9.36
C ILE A 419 -28.21 -16.14 8.64
N GLU A 420 -28.97 -15.06 8.82
CA GLU A 420 -30.25 -14.86 8.12
C GLU A 420 -30.06 -14.76 6.60
N ALA A 421 -29.07 -13.98 6.14
CA ALA A 421 -28.76 -13.82 4.72
C ALA A 421 -28.19 -15.10 4.06
N SER A 422 -27.66 -16.03 4.87
CA SER A 422 -27.10 -17.33 4.42
C SER A 422 -28.10 -18.49 4.46
N SER A 423 -29.41 -18.22 4.56
CA SER A 423 -30.43 -19.26 4.67
C SER A 423 -30.38 -20.25 3.50
N GLY A 424 -30.22 -21.55 3.81
CA GLY A 424 -30.26 -22.67 2.85
C GLY A 424 -28.90 -23.26 2.46
N ILE A 425 -27.76 -22.73 2.94
CA ILE A 425 -26.43 -23.27 2.66
C ILE A 425 -25.80 -23.82 3.95
N ASP A 426 -25.04 -24.92 3.83
CA ASP A 426 -24.31 -25.51 4.96
C ASP A 426 -23.30 -24.50 5.52
N ARG A 427 -23.51 -24.12 6.78
CA ARG A 427 -22.80 -23.02 7.47
C ARG A 427 -21.58 -23.51 8.25
N ASN A 428 -21.34 -24.82 8.30
CA ASN A 428 -20.25 -25.39 9.10
C ASN A 428 -18.86 -25.07 8.54
N THR A 429 -18.78 -24.66 7.28
CA THR A 429 -17.54 -24.28 6.59
C THR A 429 -17.12 -22.83 6.84
N ILE A 430 -18.02 -21.99 7.39
CA ILE A 430 -17.75 -20.57 7.64
C ILE A 430 -17.54 -20.34 9.14
N LYS A 431 -16.39 -19.76 9.50
CA LYS A 431 -16.08 -19.34 10.88
C LYS A 431 -16.18 -17.83 11.02
N HIS A 432 -16.68 -17.38 12.16
CA HIS A 432 -16.94 -15.98 12.45
C HIS A 432 -15.98 -15.45 13.49
N GLY A 433 -15.13 -14.51 13.13
CA GLY A 433 -14.17 -13.85 14.01
C GLY A 433 -14.32 -12.33 14.03
N VAL A 434 -13.68 -11.69 14.96
CA VAL A 434 -13.79 -10.26 15.22
C VAL A 434 -12.43 -9.59 15.06
N MET A 435 -12.41 -8.36 14.50
CA MET A 435 -11.24 -7.48 14.56
C MET A 435 -11.28 -6.68 15.86
N LEU A 436 -10.34 -6.96 16.75
CA LEU A 436 -10.11 -6.23 17.99
C LEU A 436 -9.19 -5.04 17.68
N GLU A 437 -9.81 -3.90 17.38
CA GLU A 437 -9.11 -2.70 16.91
C GLU A 437 -9.67 -1.40 17.51
N LEU A 438 -10.85 -1.46 18.15
CA LEU A 438 -11.36 -0.41 19.00
C LEU A 438 -10.98 -0.66 20.47
N PRO A 439 -10.56 0.35 21.24
CA PRO A 439 -10.24 0.17 22.66
C PRO A 439 -11.36 -0.49 23.47
N SER A 440 -12.63 -0.18 23.17
CA SER A 440 -13.81 -0.79 23.80
C SER A 440 -13.87 -2.31 23.60
N ALA A 441 -13.70 -2.77 22.35
CA ALA A 441 -13.68 -4.20 22.03
C ALA A 441 -12.45 -4.90 22.62
N CYS A 442 -11.29 -4.22 22.67
CA CYS A 442 -10.08 -4.78 23.27
C CYS A 442 -10.23 -4.99 24.78
N LEU A 443 -10.91 -4.09 25.48
CA LEU A 443 -11.20 -4.20 26.91
C LEU A 443 -12.22 -5.31 27.21
N SER A 444 -13.20 -5.52 26.33
CA SER A 444 -14.24 -6.56 26.43
C SER A 444 -13.91 -7.84 25.62
N ALA A 445 -12.64 -8.03 25.25
CA ALA A 445 -12.22 -9.13 24.36
C ALA A 445 -12.63 -10.53 24.87
N ALA A 446 -12.61 -10.79 26.17
CA ALA A 446 -13.03 -12.07 26.73
C ALA A 446 -14.50 -12.38 26.39
N GLN A 447 -15.41 -11.41 26.58
CA GLN A 447 -16.84 -11.58 26.31
C GLN A 447 -17.11 -11.79 24.82
N ILE A 448 -16.44 -11.01 23.97
CA ILE A 448 -16.59 -11.09 22.51
C ILE A 448 -16.04 -12.41 21.98
N LEU A 449 -14.83 -12.81 22.42
CA LEU A 449 -14.18 -14.07 21.98
C LEU A 449 -14.92 -15.33 22.45
N GLU A 450 -15.70 -15.25 23.50
CA GLU A 450 -16.58 -16.37 23.91
C GLU A 450 -17.57 -16.73 22.78
N LYS A 451 -18.11 -15.73 22.08
CA LYS A 451 -19.10 -15.87 21.00
C LYS A 451 -18.49 -15.94 19.59
N ALA A 452 -17.22 -15.52 19.45
CA ALA A 452 -16.47 -15.59 18.20
C ALA A 452 -15.68 -16.92 18.09
N ASP A 453 -15.41 -17.35 16.86
CA ASP A 453 -14.59 -18.55 16.61
C ASP A 453 -13.10 -18.26 16.72
N PHE A 454 -12.70 -17.03 16.46
CA PHE A 454 -11.33 -16.51 16.52
C PHE A 454 -11.32 -14.98 16.64
N GLY A 455 -10.15 -14.39 16.90
CA GLY A 455 -9.96 -12.94 16.90
C GLY A 455 -8.80 -12.53 16.01
N CYS A 456 -8.85 -11.29 15.52
CA CYS A 456 -7.75 -10.60 14.87
C CYS A 456 -7.43 -9.33 15.65
N ILE A 457 -6.15 -8.94 15.77
CA ILE A 457 -5.75 -7.69 16.40
C ILE A 457 -5.36 -6.70 15.31
N GLY A 458 -6.13 -5.62 15.16
CA GLY A 458 -5.90 -4.54 14.21
C GLY A 458 -5.05 -3.44 14.82
N THR A 459 -3.71 -3.58 14.80
CA THR A 459 -2.81 -2.69 15.54
C THR A 459 -2.80 -1.25 15.04
N ASN A 460 -3.11 -1.00 13.76
CA ASN A 460 -3.09 0.34 13.19
C ASN A 460 -4.22 1.21 13.77
N ASP A 461 -5.45 0.68 13.71
CA ASP A 461 -6.62 1.38 14.22
C ASP A 461 -6.61 1.44 15.73
N LEU A 462 -6.21 0.35 16.41
CA LEU A 462 -6.03 0.34 17.85
C LEU A 462 -5.07 1.43 18.31
N THR A 463 -3.92 1.59 17.66
CA THR A 463 -2.95 2.65 18.00
C THR A 463 -3.53 4.03 17.76
N SER A 464 -4.20 4.25 16.63
CA SER A 464 -4.82 5.52 16.27
C SER A 464 -5.87 5.96 17.29
N TYR A 465 -6.79 5.06 17.66
CA TYR A 465 -7.86 5.37 18.61
C TYR A 465 -7.37 5.46 20.05
N LEU A 466 -6.42 4.61 20.44
CA LEU A 466 -5.89 4.58 21.80
C LEU A 466 -5.12 5.84 22.17
N PHE A 467 -4.39 6.42 21.21
CA PHE A 467 -3.54 7.59 21.43
C PHE A 467 -4.03 8.86 20.74
N GLY A 468 -5.18 8.82 20.04
CA GLY A 468 -5.73 9.98 19.34
C GLY A 468 -4.84 10.48 18.19
N ILE A 469 -4.15 9.58 17.49
CA ILE A 469 -3.20 9.92 16.44
C ILE A 469 -3.87 9.75 15.06
N GLU A 470 -3.79 10.78 14.22
CA GLU A 470 -4.22 10.67 12.81
C GLU A 470 -3.25 9.81 12.00
N ARG A 471 -3.80 8.80 11.32
CA ARG A 471 -3.07 7.77 10.57
C ARG A 471 -2.14 8.31 9.47
N ASN A 472 -2.44 9.48 8.90
CA ASN A 472 -1.79 10.01 7.70
C ASN A 472 -0.81 11.16 7.94
N ARG A 473 -0.67 11.67 9.17
CA ARG A 473 0.10 12.90 9.42
C ARG A 473 1.45 12.73 10.13
N ASP A 474 1.69 11.62 10.86
CA ASP A 474 2.87 11.55 11.72
C ASP A 474 3.46 10.14 11.84
N CYS A 475 4.29 9.74 10.89
CA CYS A 475 5.05 8.48 10.97
C CYS A 475 5.98 8.42 12.20
N THR A 476 6.43 9.57 12.71
CA THR A 476 7.29 9.67 13.89
C THR A 476 6.56 9.34 15.19
N ASN A 477 5.30 9.74 15.32
CA ASN A 477 4.50 9.47 16.52
C ASN A 477 4.02 8.00 16.56
N ILE A 478 3.73 7.38 15.41
CA ILE A 478 3.38 5.96 15.33
C ILE A 478 4.54 5.08 15.81
N ARG A 479 5.79 5.39 15.44
CA ARG A 479 6.96 4.65 15.93
C ARG A 479 7.18 4.77 17.43
N LYS A 480 6.91 5.96 18.03
CA LYS A 480 7.01 6.16 19.48
C LYS A 480 5.95 5.37 20.25
N THR A 481 4.75 5.21 19.68
CA THR A 481 3.65 4.47 20.32
C THR A 481 3.74 2.95 20.11
N ALA A 482 4.49 2.48 19.11
CA ALA A 482 4.67 1.06 18.80
C ALA A 482 5.14 0.22 20.00
N ASN A 483 5.98 0.79 20.86
CA ASN A 483 6.50 0.13 22.06
C ASN A 483 5.84 0.61 23.36
N HIS A 484 4.76 1.39 23.28
CA HIS A 484 4.11 1.96 24.45
C HIS A 484 3.53 0.86 25.37
N PRO A 485 3.82 0.88 26.69
CA PRO A 485 3.37 -0.16 27.63
C PRO A 485 1.85 -0.40 27.61
N LEU A 486 1.05 0.66 27.50
CA LEU A 486 -0.42 0.56 27.48
C LEU A 486 -0.91 -0.29 26.31
N LEU A 487 -0.36 -0.09 25.11
CA LEU A 487 -0.70 -0.88 23.92
C LEU A 487 -0.40 -2.36 24.15
N TRP A 488 0.80 -2.67 24.62
CA TRP A 488 1.21 -4.04 24.87
C TRP A 488 0.47 -4.71 26.03
N ASN A 489 0.06 -3.93 27.05
CA ASN A 489 -0.80 -4.45 28.13
C ASN A 489 -2.17 -4.88 27.58
N LEU A 490 -2.78 -4.08 26.70
CA LEU A 490 -4.03 -4.46 26.03
C LEU A 490 -3.85 -5.72 25.19
N ILE A 491 -2.80 -5.79 24.36
CA ILE A 491 -2.50 -6.96 23.53
C ILE A 491 -2.30 -8.21 24.39
N THR A 492 -1.57 -8.09 25.51
CA THR A 492 -1.34 -9.19 26.45
C THR A 492 -2.65 -9.67 27.08
N ASN A 493 -3.53 -8.76 27.47
CA ASN A 493 -4.83 -9.10 28.05
C ASN A 493 -5.73 -9.82 27.03
N MET A 494 -5.77 -9.36 25.78
CA MET A 494 -6.49 -10.04 24.71
C MET A 494 -5.92 -11.45 24.46
N SER A 495 -4.60 -11.62 24.48
CA SER A 495 -3.95 -12.92 24.34
C SER A 495 -4.30 -13.87 25.48
N LYS A 496 -4.28 -13.39 26.73
CA LYS A 496 -4.70 -14.19 27.90
C LYS A 496 -6.17 -14.62 27.79
N ALA A 497 -7.06 -13.71 27.39
CA ALA A 497 -8.47 -14.01 27.19
C ALA A 497 -8.67 -15.10 26.11
N ALA A 498 -8.00 -14.96 24.97
CA ALA A 498 -8.07 -15.94 23.89
C ALA A 498 -7.52 -17.32 24.30
N LYS A 499 -6.39 -17.34 25.02
CA LYS A 499 -5.78 -18.57 25.54
C LYS A 499 -6.72 -19.31 26.50
N ASN A 500 -7.33 -18.59 27.43
CA ASN A 500 -8.29 -19.17 28.39
C ASN A 500 -9.52 -19.78 27.71
N LEU A 501 -9.95 -19.21 26.58
CA LEU A 501 -11.07 -19.66 25.77
C LEU A 501 -10.67 -20.66 24.67
N ASN A 502 -9.38 -21.01 24.57
CA ASN A 502 -8.82 -21.81 23.49
C ASN A 502 -9.15 -21.25 22.09
N LYS A 503 -9.12 -19.94 21.94
CA LYS A 503 -9.37 -19.24 20.67
C LYS A 503 -8.06 -18.76 20.04
N ARG A 504 -8.01 -18.82 18.70
CA ARG A 504 -6.87 -18.28 17.95
C ARG A 504 -6.93 -16.77 17.90
N LEU A 505 -5.78 -16.11 18.06
CA LEU A 505 -5.58 -14.71 17.72
C LEU A 505 -4.61 -14.59 16.54
N ILE A 506 -4.96 -13.72 15.60
CA ILE A 506 -4.12 -13.36 14.45
C ILE A 506 -3.67 -11.91 14.66
N PHE A 507 -2.37 -11.69 14.69
CA PHE A 507 -1.81 -10.37 14.87
C PHE A 507 -1.60 -9.70 13.50
N CYS A 508 -2.31 -8.60 13.24
CA CYS A 508 -2.33 -7.88 11.97
C CYS A 508 -1.83 -6.44 12.14
N GLY A 509 -1.42 -5.83 11.03
CA GLY A 509 -1.05 -4.41 10.97
C GLY A 509 0.45 -4.17 10.93
N GLU A 510 0.83 -2.89 11.04
CA GLU A 510 2.22 -2.45 10.84
C GLU A 510 3.20 -3.04 11.88
N LEU A 511 2.73 -3.24 13.12
CA LEU A 511 3.57 -3.79 14.19
C LEU A 511 3.98 -5.25 13.92
N ALA A 512 3.21 -6.00 13.13
CA ALA A 512 3.55 -7.37 12.72
C ALA A 512 4.76 -7.44 11.78
N LYS A 513 5.13 -6.31 11.17
CA LYS A 513 6.25 -6.22 10.23
C LYS A 513 7.61 -6.12 10.92
N ASP A 514 7.65 -5.71 12.19
CA ASP A 514 8.88 -5.52 12.94
C ASP A 514 9.36 -6.85 13.54
N PRO A 515 10.53 -7.36 13.12
CA PRO A 515 11.09 -8.60 13.64
C PRO A 515 11.31 -8.59 15.17
N HIS A 516 11.55 -7.43 15.77
CA HIS A 516 11.76 -7.30 17.22
C HIS A 516 10.50 -7.63 18.03
N HIS A 517 9.32 -7.51 17.43
CA HIS A 517 8.07 -7.86 18.10
C HIS A 517 7.79 -9.37 18.10
N ILE A 518 8.45 -10.16 17.23
CA ILE A 518 8.18 -11.61 17.10
C ILE A 518 8.43 -12.36 18.41
N ALA A 519 9.56 -12.11 19.06
CA ALA A 519 9.87 -12.75 20.36
C ALA A 519 8.78 -12.42 21.40
N LYS A 520 8.41 -11.14 21.50
CA LYS A 520 7.38 -10.67 22.42
C LYS A 520 6.00 -11.27 22.15
N LEU A 521 5.64 -11.45 20.86
CA LEU A 521 4.38 -12.11 20.47
C LEU A 521 4.37 -13.58 20.89
N ILE A 522 5.48 -14.28 20.69
CA ILE A 522 5.64 -15.68 21.14
C ILE A 522 5.49 -15.77 22.66
N ASP A 523 6.16 -14.89 23.41
CA ASP A 523 6.15 -14.88 24.88
C ASP A 523 4.75 -14.67 25.45
N ILE A 524 3.95 -13.79 24.85
CA ILE A 524 2.55 -13.57 25.26
C ILE A 524 1.57 -14.60 24.71
N GLY A 525 2.05 -15.57 23.90
CA GLY A 525 1.24 -16.68 23.37
C GLY A 525 0.51 -16.43 22.06
N ILE A 526 0.87 -15.36 21.33
CA ILE A 526 0.37 -15.12 19.96
C ILE A 526 1.30 -15.84 18.98
N ASN A 527 0.75 -16.80 18.26
CA ASN A 527 1.48 -17.70 17.36
C ASN A 527 1.06 -17.58 15.89
N THR A 528 0.33 -16.52 15.53
CA THR A 528 -0.11 -16.28 14.16
C THR A 528 -0.03 -14.80 13.85
N ILE A 529 0.71 -14.45 12.81
CA ILE A 529 0.82 -13.08 12.29
C ILE A 529 0.33 -13.02 10.85
N SER A 530 -0.12 -11.83 10.41
CA SER A 530 -0.50 -11.56 9.03
C SER A 530 0.20 -10.32 8.52
N VAL A 531 1.01 -10.47 7.48
CA VAL A 531 1.87 -9.42 6.90
C VAL A 531 1.78 -9.40 5.37
N THR A 532 2.26 -8.34 4.74
CA THR A 532 2.33 -8.29 3.27
C THR A 532 3.19 -9.41 2.71
N PRO A 533 2.87 -9.96 1.50
CA PRO A 533 3.54 -11.15 0.95
C PRO A 533 5.07 -11.06 0.88
N ASN A 534 5.61 -9.88 0.61
CA ASN A 534 7.05 -9.63 0.51
C ASN A 534 7.84 -9.80 1.83
N LEU A 535 7.17 -9.75 2.97
CA LEU A 535 7.82 -9.91 4.29
C LEU A 535 7.79 -11.36 4.82
N ILE A 536 7.02 -12.25 4.21
CA ILE A 536 6.73 -13.59 4.74
C ILE A 536 8.00 -14.42 4.88
N THR A 537 8.81 -14.51 3.83
CA THR A 537 10.01 -15.34 3.82
C THR A 537 11.00 -14.91 4.90
N GLY A 538 11.29 -13.61 5.00
CA GLY A 538 12.21 -13.07 6.03
C GLY A 538 11.68 -13.26 7.44
N LEU A 539 10.38 -13.04 7.67
CA LEU A 539 9.79 -13.25 9.00
C LEU A 539 9.70 -14.72 9.40
N LYS A 540 9.54 -15.65 8.46
CA LYS A 540 9.63 -17.09 8.75
C LYS A 540 11.02 -17.49 9.25
N GLU A 541 12.09 -16.90 8.71
CA GLU A 541 13.46 -17.12 9.18
C GLU A 541 13.65 -16.56 10.59
N VAL A 542 13.15 -15.36 10.86
CA VAL A 542 13.19 -14.75 12.20
C VAL A 542 12.44 -15.62 13.22
N VAL A 543 11.23 -16.03 12.90
CA VAL A 543 10.42 -16.92 13.76
C VAL A 543 11.17 -18.21 14.07
N HIS A 544 11.75 -18.84 13.05
CA HIS A 544 12.55 -20.05 13.23
C HIS A 544 13.74 -19.82 14.17
N GLY A 545 14.45 -18.72 13.99
CA GLY A 545 15.59 -18.35 14.84
C GLY A 545 15.21 -18.08 16.30
N VAL A 546 14.05 -17.45 16.56
CA VAL A 546 13.55 -17.21 17.92
C VAL A 546 13.12 -18.51 18.58
N ILE A 547 12.31 -19.34 17.90
CA ILE A 547 11.85 -20.62 18.46
C ILE A 547 13.04 -21.55 18.76
N HIS A 548 14.01 -21.63 17.87
CA HIS A 548 15.19 -22.47 18.08
C HIS A 548 16.04 -22.02 19.29
N ARG A 549 16.17 -20.71 19.51
CA ARG A 549 16.86 -20.17 20.71
C ARG A 549 16.12 -20.53 21.99
N ASN A 550 14.79 -20.40 22.01
CA ASN A 550 13.99 -20.74 23.18
C ASN A 550 14.07 -22.25 23.52
N MET A 551 14.09 -23.13 22.52
CA MET A 551 14.27 -24.58 22.73
C MET A 551 15.63 -24.93 23.31
N ILE A 552 16.70 -24.22 22.90
CA ILE A 552 18.05 -24.44 23.43
C ILE A 552 18.16 -23.93 24.88
N SER A 553 17.50 -22.82 25.21
CA SER A 553 17.49 -22.28 26.57
C SER A 553 16.71 -23.16 27.56
N GLU A 554 15.65 -23.83 27.13
CA GLU A 554 14.88 -24.77 27.96
C GLU A 554 15.60 -26.13 28.16
N SER A 555 16.56 -26.49 27.31
CA SER A 555 17.28 -27.75 27.37
C SER A 555 18.56 -27.69 28.21
N LYS A 556 18.97 -26.55 28.78
CA LYS A 556 20.10 -26.43 29.69
C LYS A 556 19.61 -26.22 31.12
N PRO A 557 20.11 -27.02 32.13
CA PRO A 557 19.90 -26.70 33.54
C PRO A 557 20.52 -25.33 33.81
N ILE A 558 19.85 -24.52 34.60
CA ILE A 558 20.25 -23.16 34.97
C ILE A 558 21.53 -23.25 35.79
N GLU A 559 22.69 -23.11 35.17
CA GLU A 559 23.89 -22.62 35.86
C GLU A 559 23.88 -21.10 35.76
N SER A 560 23.54 -20.50 36.89
CA SER A 560 23.59 -19.06 37.08
C SER A 560 25.01 -18.54 36.81
N ASN A 561 25.15 -17.56 35.91
CA ASN A 561 26.20 -16.53 35.82
C ASN A 561 26.84 -16.28 34.44
N THR A 562 26.28 -16.71 33.31
CA THR A 562 26.96 -16.40 32.03
C THR A 562 26.02 -15.73 30.98
N ALA A 563 24.78 -15.43 31.34
CA ALA A 563 23.79 -14.89 30.38
C ALA A 563 23.92 -13.38 30.12
N TYR A 564 24.63 -12.64 30.97
CA TYR A 564 24.78 -11.19 30.82
C TYR A 564 25.87 -10.75 29.85
N THR A 565 26.88 -11.60 29.60
CA THR A 565 28.06 -11.18 28.81
C THR A 565 27.87 -11.35 27.29
N VAL A 566 26.92 -12.17 26.84
CA VAL A 566 26.68 -12.40 25.40
C VAL A 566 25.74 -11.35 24.80
N VAL A 567 24.88 -10.74 25.61
CA VAL A 567 23.97 -9.67 25.15
C VAL A 567 24.73 -8.36 24.92
N GLU A 568 25.78 -8.08 25.71
CA GLU A 568 26.60 -6.86 25.53
C GLU A 568 27.46 -6.89 24.26
N ASN A 569 27.89 -8.05 23.79
CA ASN A 569 28.71 -8.15 22.57
C ASN A 569 27.91 -8.09 21.27
N THR A 570 26.59 -8.33 21.31
CA THR A 570 25.71 -8.15 20.15
C THR A 570 25.15 -6.72 20.07
N ILE A 571 25.00 -6.06 21.24
CA ILE A 571 24.55 -4.65 21.34
C ILE A 571 25.71 -3.69 20.99
N SER A 572 26.96 -4.08 21.18
CA SER A 572 28.11 -3.22 20.80
C SER A 572 28.28 -3.09 19.27
N SER A 573 27.80 -4.03 18.47
CA SER A 573 27.77 -3.90 17.01
C SER A 573 26.59 -3.03 16.51
N GLU A 574 25.52 -2.88 17.32
CA GLU A 574 24.36 -2.02 16.97
C GLU A 574 24.54 -0.56 17.42
N ARG A 575 25.35 -0.28 18.44
CA ARG A 575 25.70 1.10 18.83
C ARG A 575 26.40 1.88 17.71
N THR A 576 27.01 1.18 16.77
CA THR A 576 27.63 1.81 15.60
C THR A 576 26.60 2.36 14.60
N ILE A 577 25.39 1.80 14.57
CA ILE A 577 24.29 2.26 13.68
C ILE A 577 23.50 3.41 14.33
N THR A 578 23.28 3.37 15.64
CA THR A 578 22.57 4.43 16.37
C THR A 578 23.44 5.68 16.52
N GLY A 579 24.74 5.53 16.71
CA GLY A 579 25.70 6.64 16.78
C GLY A 579 25.91 7.39 15.45
N LEU A 580 25.56 6.77 14.31
CA LEU A 580 25.58 7.41 12.98
C LEU A 580 24.31 8.26 12.72
N ILE A 581 23.24 8.00 13.44
CA ILE A 581 21.99 8.78 13.32
C ILE A 581 22.00 10.02 14.20
N GLU A 582 22.67 10.00 15.34
CA GLU A 582 22.78 11.18 16.23
C GLU A 582 23.78 12.23 15.74
N ASN A 583 24.74 11.89 14.90
CA ASN A 583 25.72 12.84 14.35
C ASN A 583 25.24 13.64 13.13
N VAL A 584 24.02 13.45 12.65
CA VAL A 584 23.43 14.21 11.53
C VAL A 584 22.44 15.31 12.01
N ALA A 585 22.10 15.32 13.30
CA ALA A 585 21.32 16.41 13.90
C ALA A 585 22.28 17.49 14.45
N GLY A 586 22.88 18.26 13.53
CA GLY A 586 23.66 19.46 13.85
C GLY A 586 22.79 20.54 14.49
N ASN A 587 23.12 20.86 15.68
CA ASN A 587 22.97 22.06 16.50
C ASN A 587 22.24 23.26 15.85
N PRO A 588 21.11 23.73 16.38
CA PRO A 588 20.72 25.13 16.27
C PRO A 588 20.98 25.87 17.59
N ALA A 589 21.59 27.03 17.41
CA ALA A 589 22.06 28.02 18.34
C ALA A 589 21.12 28.35 19.53
N GLY A 590 21.76 28.69 20.61
CA GLY A 590 21.25 28.95 21.93
C GLY A 590 20.10 29.94 22.09
N ILE A 591 19.28 29.63 23.08
CA ILE A 591 18.57 30.64 23.88
C ILE A 591 18.84 30.31 25.35
N VAL A 592 19.55 31.23 25.99
CA VAL A 592 19.74 31.31 27.43
C VAL A 592 18.39 31.75 28.03
N ILE A 593 17.84 30.96 28.96
CA ILE A 593 16.78 31.43 29.86
C ILE A 593 17.35 31.41 31.26
N ASN A 594 17.58 32.60 31.83
CA ASN A 594 17.88 32.85 33.21
C ASN A 594 16.69 32.43 34.09
N SER A 595 16.98 31.63 35.08
CA SER A 595 16.11 31.40 36.24
C SER A 595 16.32 32.53 37.25
N GLU A 596 15.28 33.30 37.54
CA GLU A 596 15.11 33.99 38.84
C GLU A 596 13.64 34.35 39.05
N SER A 597 13.16 33.93 40.21
CA SER A 597 11.97 34.17 41.03
C SER A 597 10.73 33.32 40.77
#